data_62271c510394966c681c7b089d0f35c6
#
_entry.id   62271c510394966c681c7b089d0f35c6
#
_cell.length_a   1.000
_cell.length_b   1.000
_cell.length_c   1.000
_cell.angle_alpha   90.00
_cell.angle_beta   90.00
_cell.angle_gamma   90.00
#
_symmetry.space_group_name_H-M   'P 1'
#
loop_
_entity.id
_entity.type
_entity.pdbx_description
1 polymer ?
#
loop_
_entity_poly.entity_id
_entity_poly.type
_entity_poly.pdbx_seq_one_letter_code
_entity_poly.pdbx_strand_id
1 'polypeptide(L)'
;RKREESISSALRPIINVEGVAVIDGVNIKQALMQRLQDNSNEKTFQFSLRCEECGLVWNSSPVPFSKAEDERPEQKKVVYEIMYQREKEIAFCRAYQDALECFNLCPVCARLVCNCCFRICSDVDMCSTCAEHLGEGGE
;
A
#
# COMPACT_ATOMS: atom_id res chain seq x y z
N ARG A 1 -16.10 -0.57 7.21
CA ARG A 1 -16.02 -1.17 6.37
C ARG A 1 -15.87 -1.92 6.61
N LYS A 2 -15.87 -1.70 7.11
CA LYS A 2 -15.84 -2.51 6.50
C LYS A 2 -15.37 -3.24 6.39
N ARG A 3 -14.95 -3.03 6.75
CA ARG A 3 -14.66 -3.71 5.82
C ARG A 3 -14.42 -4.68 5.91
N GLU A 4 -14.39 -4.62 5.82
CA GLU A 4 -14.17 -5.52 5.08
C GLU A 4 -13.93 -6.24 5.02
N GLU A 5 -13.84 -6.27 5.36
CA GLU A 5 -13.65 -7.04 4.69
C GLU A 5 -13.31 -7.61 4.49
N SER A 6 -13.13 -7.41 4.80
CA SER A 6 -12.75 -8.01 4.06
C SER A 6 -12.66 -8.48 3.73
N ILE A 7 -12.41 -8.52 3.55
CA ILE A 7 -12.31 -8.98 2.67
C ILE A 7 -12.39 -9.58 2.26
N SER A 8 -12.23 -9.42 2.15
CA SER A 8 -12.24 -9.91 1.32
C SER A 8 -12.42 -10.53 0.85
N SER A 9 -12.23 -10.55 0.68
CA SER A 9 -12.35 -10.95 -0.17
C SER A 9 -12.68 -11.42 -0.87
N ALA A 10 -12.47 -11.32 -1.26
CA ALA A 10 -12.76 -11.52 -2.21
C ALA A 10 -13.32 -11.72 -2.95
N LEU A 11 -13.33 -11.39 -3.51
CA LEU A 11 -13.89 -11.22 -4.44
C LEU A 11 -14.99 -11.47 -4.80
N ARG A 12 -15.44 -11.16 -4.97
CA ARG A 12 -16.34 -11.07 -5.58
C ARG A 12 -16.85 -10.50 -5.97
N PRO A 13 -16.94 -9.98 -6.22
CA PRO A 13 -17.41 -9.16 -6.61
C PRO A 13 -18.02 -8.69 -6.50
N ILE A 14 -17.98 -8.31 -6.43
CA ILE A 14 -18.54 -8.00 -6.28
C ILE A 14 -18.88 -7.17 -5.63
N ILE A 15 -19.15 -6.72 -5.37
CA ILE A 15 -19.20 -5.95 -4.65
C ILE A 15 -19.12 -6.05 -3.60
N ASN A 16 -18.89 -5.93 -3.23
CA ASN A 16 -18.75 -6.03 -2.38
C ASN A 16 -18.72 -5.45 -1.42
N VAL A 17 -18.69 -5.41 -0.93
CA VAL A 17 -18.54 -4.96 -0.06
C VAL A 17 -17.99 -4.16 0.58
N GLU A 18 -17.71 -3.87 1.18
CA GLU A 18 -17.11 -2.95 1.58
C GLU A 18 -16.74 -1.92 0.71
N GLY A 19 -17.25 -1.54 -0.25
CA GLY A 19 -17.06 -0.39 -1.05
C GLY A 19 -15.75 -0.30 -1.81
N VAL A 20 -15.06 -1.38 -1.92
CA VAL A 20 -13.80 -1.38 -2.66
C VAL A 20 -14.08 -1.59 -4.12
N ALA A 21 -13.58 -0.68 -4.96
CA ALA A 21 -13.71 -0.84 -6.40
C ALA A 21 -12.79 -1.95 -6.87
N VAL A 22 -13.37 -2.90 -7.59
CA VAL A 22 -12.60 -4.01 -8.14
C VAL A 22 -12.70 -3.95 -9.66
N ILE A 23 -11.56 -3.90 -10.33
CA ILE A 23 -11.50 -3.86 -11.78
C ILE A 23 -10.69 -5.05 -12.23
N ASP A 24 -11.35 -5.98 -12.91
CA ASP A 24 -10.73 -7.21 -13.39
C ASP A 24 -10.02 -7.96 -12.26
N GLY A 25 -10.64 -7.93 -11.05
CA GLY A 25 -10.08 -8.63 -9.92
C GLY A 25 -8.91 -7.94 -9.26
N VAL A 26 -8.57 -6.74 -9.73
CA VAL A 26 -7.44 -5.98 -9.18
C VAL A 26 -7.98 -4.74 -8.47
N ASN A 27 -7.50 -4.51 -7.26
CA ASN A 27 -7.87 -3.30 -6.54
C ASN A 27 -6.63 -2.70 -5.89
N ILE A 28 -6.78 -1.46 -5.43
CA ILE A 28 -5.64 -0.73 -4.90
C ILE A 28 -5.02 -1.39 -3.68
N LYS A 29 -5.84 -2.04 -2.86
CA LYS A 29 -5.33 -2.69 -1.66
C LYS A 29 -4.38 -3.83 -2.01
N GLN A 30 -4.77 -4.66 -2.98
CA GLN A 30 -3.91 -5.74 -3.45
C GLN A 30 -2.64 -5.20 -4.07
N ALA A 31 -2.78 -4.16 -4.89
CA ALA A 31 -1.62 -3.57 -5.55
C ALA A 31 -0.62 -3.04 -4.53
N LEU A 32 -1.10 -2.35 -3.51
CA LEU A 32 -0.23 -1.82 -2.47
C LEU A 32 0.47 -2.93 -1.71
N MET A 33 -0.26 -3.98 -1.34
CA MET A 33 0.33 -5.07 -0.57
C MET A 33 1.41 -5.77 -1.36
N GLN A 34 1.24 -5.88 -2.68
CA GLN A 34 2.22 -6.54 -3.52
C GLN A 34 3.44 -5.68 -3.81
N ARG A 35 3.28 -4.35 -3.78
CA ARG A 35 4.33 -3.45 -4.24
C ARG A 35 5.06 -2.71 -3.13
N LEU A 36 4.50 -2.66 -1.92
CA LEU A 36 5.20 -2.08 -0.79
C LEU A 36 6.44 -2.91 -0.50
N GLN A 37 7.58 -2.24 -0.43
CA GLN A 37 8.84 -2.90 -0.18
C GLN A 37 9.25 -2.73 1.27
N ASP A 38 9.77 -3.81 1.84
CA ASP A 38 10.21 -3.83 3.23
C ASP A 38 11.65 -3.39 3.30
N ASN A 39 11.87 -2.20 3.83
CA ASN A 39 13.21 -1.64 4.00
C ASN A 39 13.62 -1.63 5.46
N SER A 40 12.98 -2.47 6.26
CA SER A 40 13.23 -2.54 7.69
C SER A 40 14.58 -3.16 7.98
N ASN A 41 15.12 -2.84 9.14
CA ASN A 41 16.30 -3.50 9.67
C ASN A 41 15.98 -4.02 11.06
N GLU A 42 16.98 -4.46 11.80
CA GLU A 42 16.73 -5.08 13.09
C GLU A 42 16.30 -4.09 14.16
N LYS A 43 16.42 -2.80 13.91
CA LYS A 43 16.09 -1.78 14.89
C LYS A 43 14.93 -0.88 14.50
N THR A 44 14.60 -0.83 13.20
CA THR A 44 13.62 0.13 12.70
C THR A 44 12.81 -0.50 11.58
N PHE A 45 11.53 -0.22 11.56
CA PHE A 45 10.63 -0.67 10.50
C PHE A 45 10.37 0.49 9.55
N GLN A 46 10.53 0.23 8.26
CA GLN A 46 10.25 1.23 7.24
C GLN A 46 9.90 0.53 5.94
N PHE A 47 9.01 1.14 5.17
CA PHE A 47 8.55 0.56 3.91
C PHE A 47 8.58 1.65 2.85
N SER A 48 8.67 1.23 1.59
CA SER A 48 8.72 2.18 0.50
C SER A 48 7.82 1.74 -0.64
N LEU A 49 7.48 2.70 -1.49
CA LEU A 49 6.61 2.46 -2.62
C LEU A 49 7.04 3.40 -3.73
N ARG A 50 7.04 2.90 -4.96
CA ARG A 50 7.49 3.66 -6.10
C ARG A 50 6.34 3.94 -7.04
N CYS A 51 6.24 5.19 -7.49
CA CYS A 51 5.27 5.54 -8.52
C CYS A 51 5.69 4.91 -9.83
N GLU A 52 4.77 4.17 -10.45
CA GLU A 52 5.08 3.47 -11.69
C GLU A 52 5.01 4.37 -12.91
N GLU A 53 4.65 5.64 -12.71
CA GLU A 53 4.63 6.62 -13.77
C GLU A 53 5.89 7.50 -13.76
N CYS A 54 6.15 8.18 -12.66
CA CYS A 54 7.25 9.15 -12.58
C CYS A 54 8.47 8.65 -11.81
N GLY A 55 8.36 7.49 -11.17
CA GLY A 55 9.49 6.94 -10.43
C GLY A 55 9.72 7.51 -9.05
N LEU A 56 8.82 8.40 -8.60
CA LEU A 56 8.93 8.94 -7.25
C LEU A 56 8.91 7.80 -6.23
N VAL A 57 9.85 7.84 -5.28
CA VAL A 57 9.89 6.86 -4.21
C VAL A 57 9.36 7.49 -2.94
N TRP A 58 8.32 6.89 -2.39
CA TRP A 58 7.71 7.30 -1.13
C TRP A 58 8.19 6.37 -0.04
N ASN A 59 8.53 6.94 1.10
CA ASN A 59 8.99 6.17 2.25
C ASN A 59 8.04 6.42 3.42
N SER A 60 7.67 5.33 4.10
CA SER A 60 6.89 5.48 5.31
C SER A 60 7.75 6.09 6.42
N SER A 61 7.09 6.64 7.43
CA SER A 61 7.81 7.12 8.60
C SER A 61 8.46 5.94 9.30
N PRO A 62 9.73 6.07 9.70
CA PRO A 62 10.39 4.97 10.40
C PRO A 62 9.78 4.76 11.78
N VAL A 63 9.61 3.50 12.15
CA VAL A 63 9.04 3.13 13.44
C VAL A 63 10.09 2.28 14.15
N PRO A 64 10.57 2.71 15.32
CA PRO A 64 11.59 1.93 16.02
C PRO A 64 11.00 0.66 16.63
N PHE A 65 11.79 -0.39 16.61
CA PHE A 65 11.44 -1.61 17.33
C PHE A 65 11.57 -1.33 18.83
N SER A 66 10.58 -1.72 19.59
CA SER A 66 10.54 -1.37 21.02
C SER A 66 11.70 -1.97 21.81
N LYS A 67 12.26 -3.07 21.32
CA LYS A 67 13.37 -3.74 22.00
C LYS A 67 14.69 -3.57 21.25
N ALA A 68 14.78 -2.54 20.42
CA ALA A 68 15.96 -2.35 19.56
C ALA A 68 17.26 -2.22 20.33
N GLU A 69 17.21 -1.57 21.48
CA GLU A 69 18.41 -1.30 22.27
C GLU A 69 18.61 -2.27 23.42
N ASP A 70 17.69 -3.22 23.58
CA ASP A 70 17.79 -4.19 24.65
C ASP A 70 18.74 -5.31 24.28
N GLU A 71 19.46 -5.82 25.28
CA GLU A 71 20.21 -7.05 25.08
C GLU A 71 19.23 -8.20 24.93
N ARG A 72 19.57 -9.15 24.10
CA ARG A 72 18.70 -10.31 23.86
C ARG A 72 19.23 -11.49 24.65
N PRO A 73 18.70 -11.72 25.88
CA PRO A 73 19.10 -12.92 26.61
C PRO A 73 18.73 -14.15 25.80
N GLU A 74 19.57 -15.16 25.89
CA GLU A 74 19.36 -16.38 25.13
C GLU A 74 17.98 -16.97 25.40
N GLN A 75 17.54 -16.90 26.65
CA GLN A 75 16.25 -17.47 27.05
C GLN A 75 15.06 -16.75 26.41
N LYS A 76 15.26 -15.52 25.98
CA LYS A 76 14.16 -14.70 25.41
C LYS A 76 14.29 -14.48 23.92
N LYS A 77 15.18 -15.20 23.27
CA LYS A 77 15.43 -15.00 21.86
C LYS A 77 14.16 -15.20 21.04
N VAL A 78 13.41 -16.26 21.34
CA VAL A 78 12.18 -16.55 20.62
C VAL A 78 11.13 -15.49 20.90
N VAL A 79 11.04 -15.01 22.14
CA VAL A 79 10.08 -13.98 22.52
C VAL A 79 10.36 -12.69 21.75
N TYR A 80 11.64 -12.30 21.67
CA TYR A 80 11.99 -11.06 20.98
C TYR A 80 11.70 -11.19 19.47
N GLU A 81 11.91 -12.38 18.92
CA GLU A 81 11.58 -12.60 17.50
C GLU A 81 10.09 -12.44 17.25
N ILE A 82 9.27 -12.97 18.12
CA ILE A 82 7.82 -12.83 17.99
C ILE A 82 7.41 -11.38 18.13
N MET A 83 7.99 -10.66 19.07
CA MET A 83 7.71 -9.24 19.26
C MET A 83 8.09 -8.44 18.02
N TYR A 84 9.25 -8.76 17.44
CA TYR A 84 9.72 -8.08 16.24
C TYR A 84 8.69 -8.25 15.11
N GLN A 85 8.25 -9.48 14.87
CA GLN A 85 7.31 -9.74 13.79
C GLN A 85 5.96 -9.05 14.01
N ARG A 86 5.49 -9.04 15.26
CA ARG A 86 4.23 -8.38 15.58
C ARG A 86 4.30 -6.88 15.36
N GLU A 87 5.38 -6.27 15.81
CA GLU A 87 5.54 -4.82 15.67
C GLU A 87 5.75 -4.46 14.21
N LYS A 88 6.42 -5.32 13.45
CA LYS A 88 6.60 -5.11 12.03
C LYS A 88 5.27 -5.13 11.29
N GLU A 89 4.39 -6.06 11.64
CA GLU A 89 3.07 -6.11 11.03
C GLU A 89 2.26 -4.86 11.30
N ILE A 90 2.35 -4.35 12.53
CA ILE A 90 1.65 -3.12 12.88
C ILE A 90 2.21 -1.95 12.08
N ALA A 91 3.54 -1.88 11.96
CA ALA A 91 4.18 -0.84 11.19
C ALA A 91 3.81 -0.94 9.70
N PHE A 92 3.71 -2.16 9.18
CA PHE A 92 3.30 -2.37 7.80
C PHE A 92 1.88 -1.86 7.57
N CYS A 93 0.96 -2.17 8.48
CA CYS A 93 -0.42 -1.70 8.36
C CYS A 93 -0.50 -0.19 8.36
N ARG A 94 0.33 0.45 9.18
CA ARG A 94 0.39 1.90 9.23
C ARG A 94 0.92 2.48 7.93
N ALA A 95 2.01 1.90 7.42
CA ALA A 95 2.57 2.33 6.15
C ALA A 95 1.56 2.16 5.02
N TYR A 96 0.86 1.05 5.02
CA TYR A 96 -0.16 0.76 4.04
C TYR A 96 -1.27 1.83 4.06
N GLN A 97 -1.74 2.20 5.26
CA GLN A 97 -2.76 3.23 5.38
C GLN A 97 -2.26 4.58 4.85
N ASP A 98 -1.03 4.93 5.20
CA ASP A 98 -0.44 6.18 4.73
C ASP A 98 -0.27 6.17 3.21
N ALA A 99 0.15 5.05 2.66
CA ALA A 99 0.34 4.93 1.22
C ALA A 99 -0.97 5.05 0.45
N LEU A 100 -2.07 4.60 1.05
CA LEU A 100 -3.38 4.72 0.41
C LEU A 100 -3.74 6.18 0.14
N GLU A 101 -3.22 7.09 0.95
CA GLU A 101 -3.50 8.52 0.77
C GLU A 101 -2.59 9.17 -0.26
N CYS A 102 -1.51 8.50 -0.63
CA CYS A 102 -0.51 9.09 -1.52
C CYS A 102 -0.50 8.49 -2.92
N PHE A 103 -1.14 7.34 -3.10
CA PHE A 103 -1.08 6.60 -4.36
C PHE A 103 -2.46 6.21 -4.84
N ASN A 104 -2.55 6.00 -6.15
CA ASN A 104 -3.80 5.61 -6.81
C ASN A 104 -3.53 4.51 -7.82
N LEU A 105 -4.49 3.63 -7.98
CA LEU A 105 -4.41 2.57 -8.97
C LEU A 105 -5.16 3.00 -10.22
N CYS A 106 -4.46 3.03 -11.35
CA CYS A 106 -5.10 3.36 -12.62
C CYS A 106 -5.96 2.18 -13.08
N PRO A 107 -7.26 2.38 -13.28
CA PRO A 107 -8.11 1.27 -13.70
C PRO A 107 -7.87 0.85 -15.15
N VAL A 108 -7.22 1.69 -15.94
CA VAL A 108 -7.00 1.39 -17.35
C VAL A 108 -5.78 0.50 -17.56
N CYS A 109 -4.66 0.86 -16.91
CA CYS A 109 -3.40 0.12 -17.10
C CYS A 109 -2.95 -0.63 -15.85
N ALA A 110 -3.66 -0.47 -14.74
CA ALA A 110 -3.38 -1.17 -13.49
C ALA A 110 -2.03 -0.79 -12.87
N ARG A 111 -1.48 0.37 -13.24
CA ARG A 111 -0.26 0.85 -12.61
C ARG A 111 -0.61 1.64 -11.35
N LEU A 112 0.27 1.54 -10.36
CA LEU A 112 0.12 2.27 -9.12
C LEU A 112 0.93 3.55 -9.23
N VAL A 113 0.26 4.70 -9.16
CA VAL A 113 0.89 5.99 -9.41
C VAL A 113 0.62 6.94 -8.26
N CYS A 114 1.53 7.90 -8.08
CA CYS A 114 1.37 8.90 -7.03
C CYS A 114 0.26 9.89 -7.41
N ASN A 115 -0.13 10.71 -6.45
CA ASN A 115 -1.23 11.65 -6.67
C ASN A 115 -0.94 12.63 -7.80
N CYS A 116 0.34 12.96 -8.02
CA CYS A 116 0.71 13.89 -9.08
C CYS A 116 0.55 13.29 -10.47
N CYS A 117 0.55 11.98 -10.58
CA CYS A 117 0.45 11.28 -11.85
C CYS A 117 -0.93 10.73 -12.11
N PHE A 118 -1.90 11.09 -11.30
CA PHE A 118 -3.27 10.60 -11.41
C PHE A 118 -4.17 11.77 -11.77
N ARG A 119 -5.02 11.58 -12.76
CA ARG A 119 -5.91 12.62 -13.25
C ARG A 119 -7.35 12.32 -12.93
N ILE A 120 -8.04 13.35 -12.47
CA ILE A 120 -9.49 13.25 -12.22
C ILE A 120 -10.18 13.59 -13.53
N CYS A 121 -10.89 12.62 -14.07
CA CYS A 121 -11.59 12.78 -15.34
C CYS A 121 -13.09 12.69 -15.12
N SER A 122 -13.86 13.05 -16.14
CA SER A 122 -15.31 13.10 -15.97
C SER A 122 -15.92 11.70 -15.82
N ASP A 123 -15.38 10.72 -16.50
CA ASP A 123 -15.97 9.37 -16.45
C ASP A 123 -15.23 8.46 -15.51
N VAL A 124 -13.93 8.30 -15.74
CA VAL A 124 -13.09 7.41 -14.95
C VAL A 124 -11.76 8.11 -14.69
N ASP A 125 -11.36 8.16 -13.44
CA ASP A 125 -10.06 8.72 -13.10
C ASP A 125 -8.97 7.73 -13.52
N MET A 126 -7.87 8.25 -14.03
CA MET A 126 -6.82 7.38 -14.56
C MET A 126 -5.47 8.08 -14.47
N CYS A 127 -4.40 7.34 -14.76
CA CYS A 127 -3.06 7.95 -14.72
C CYS A 127 -2.88 8.91 -15.88
N SER A 128 -1.88 9.78 -15.77
CA SER A 128 -1.62 10.81 -16.77
C SER A 128 -1.42 10.23 -18.17
N THR A 129 -0.66 9.15 -18.25
CA THR A 129 -0.36 8.54 -19.55
C THR A 129 -1.61 8.01 -20.22
N CYS A 130 -2.46 7.32 -19.48
CA CYS A 130 -3.71 6.81 -20.04
C CYS A 130 -4.64 7.94 -20.43
N ALA A 131 -4.70 8.99 -19.63
CA ALA A 131 -5.53 10.14 -19.94
C ALA A 131 -5.13 10.76 -21.26
N GLU A 132 -3.82 10.88 -21.51
CA GLU A 132 -3.32 11.43 -22.76
C GLU A 132 -3.63 10.50 -23.93
N HIS A 133 -3.42 9.21 -23.74
CA HIS A 133 -3.67 8.23 -24.79
C HIS A 133 -5.13 8.19 -25.22
N LEU A 134 -6.02 8.33 -24.25
CA LEU A 134 -7.45 8.23 -24.53
C LEU A 134 -8.10 9.58 -24.80
N GLY A 135 -7.31 10.64 -24.79
CA GLY A 135 -7.83 11.98 -25.02
C GLY A 135 -8.69 12.49 -23.90
N GLU A 136 -8.58 11.90 -22.72
CA GLU A 136 -9.33 12.37 -21.54
C GLU A 136 -8.60 13.54 -20.94
N GLY A 137 -9.15 14.71 -21.15
CA GLY A 137 -8.53 15.90 -20.61
C GLY A 137 -8.80 16.03 -19.13
N GLY A 138 -7.87 15.64 -18.32
CA GLY A 138 -7.99 15.88 -16.90
C GLY A 138 -8.07 17.38 -16.65
N GLU A 139 -8.95 17.79 -15.77
CA GLU A 139 -9.12 19.22 -15.52
C GLU A 139 -8.62 19.63 -14.16
#